data_f434bcc3c212e190be0691223ac48e3e
#
_entry.id   f434bcc3c212e190be0691223ac48e3e
#
_cell.length_a   1.000
_cell.length_b   1.000
_cell.length_c   1.000
_cell.angle_alpha   90.00
_cell.angle_beta   90.00
_cell.angle_gamma   90.00
#
_symmetry.space_group_name_H-M   'P 1'
#
loop_
_entity.id
_entity.type
_entity.pdbx_description
1 polymer ?
#
loop_
_entity_poly.entity_id
_entity_poly.type
_entity_poly.pdbx_seq_one_letter_code
_entity_poly.pdbx_strand_id
1 'polypeptide(L)'
;LRHRPQTAGQRIVAVSIGWRHVRESAEGFRRYLVLEGAPEALQRYEREGLLPADSIVRRYAKYAKTVVEVGRGPRAYRRVIGHPLEFIPLADPGGARGRLRVRLLFQGSPLANARVHAGAAPTPGAAAAPHLELKTSEAGVVDLPLGAAGLWNVRATHIVPSAPTADADWDVHWATFVFSVR
;
A
#
# COMPACT_ATOMS: atom_id res chain seq x y z
N LEU A 1 22.81 2.83 0.46
CA LEU A 1 22.73 4.29 0.60
C LEU A 1 22.81 4.64 2.08
N ARG A 2 23.75 5.53 2.48
CA ARG A 2 23.82 6.08 3.83
C ARG A 2 23.46 7.57 3.77
N HIS A 3 22.46 7.99 4.52
CA HIS A 3 22.06 9.38 4.63
C HIS A 3 22.15 9.84 6.09
N ARG A 4 22.83 10.94 6.34
CA ARG A 4 22.93 11.58 7.65
C ARG A 4 22.10 12.86 7.66
N PRO A 5 20.94 12.90 8.35
CA PRO A 5 20.11 14.09 8.41
C PRO A 5 20.88 15.25 9.06
N GLN A 6 20.81 16.43 8.45
CA GLN A 6 21.49 17.66 8.93
C GLN A 6 20.62 18.47 9.90
N THR A 7 19.31 18.23 9.91
CA THR A 7 18.34 18.98 10.73
C THR A 7 17.38 18.04 11.45
N ALA A 8 16.95 18.45 12.65
CA ALA A 8 15.95 17.72 13.42
C ALA A 8 14.55 17.77 12.76
N GLY A 9 13.68 16.86 13.18
CA GLY A 9 12.28 16.72 12.73
C GLY A 9 12.00 15.42 12.02
N GLN A 10 10.78 15.28 11.51
CA GLN A 10 10.41 14.09 10.75
C GLN A 10 10.90 14.18 9.30
N ARG A 11 11.30 13.03 8.79
CA ARG A 11 11.69 12.82 7.39
C ARG A 11 10.86 11.70 6.79
N ILE A 12 10.53 11.83 5.52
CA ILE A 12 9.98 10.72 4.74
C ILE A 12 11.12 10.10 3.96
N VAL A 13 11.27 8.80 4.13
CA VAL A 13 12.11 7.98 3.26
C VAL A 13 11.18 7.19 2.35
N ALA A 14 11.40 7.31 1.05
CA ALA A 14 10.55 6.69 0.04
C ALA A 14 11.40 5.96 -1.01
N VAL A 15 10.87 4.84 -1.49
CA VAL A 15 11.49 4.01 -2.53
C VAL A 15 10.43 3.66 -3.56
N SER A 16 10.80 3.76 -4.83
CA SER A 16 9.99 3.27 -5.95
C SER A 16 10.76 2.22 -6.73
N ILE A 17 10.08 1.14 -7.08
CA ILE A 17 10.52 0.20 -8.11
C ILE A 17 9.66 0.46 -9.32
N GLY A 18 10.29 0.84 -10.42
CA GLY A 18 9.63 1.09 -11.70
C GLY A 18 9.04 -0.19 -12.30
N TRP A 19 8.34 -0.03 -13.40
CA TRP A 19 7.61 -1.11 -14.07
C TRP A 19 8.46 -2.35 -14.34
N ARG A 20 7.89 -3.51 -14.02
CA ARG A 20 8.37 -4.85 -14.33
C ARG A 20 7.25 -5.64 -14.96
N HIS A 21 7.53 -6.35 -16.04
CA HIS A 21 6.55 -7.12 -16.80
C HIS A 21 6.54 -8.58 -16.39
N VAL A 22 5.36 -9.15 -16.38
CA VAL A 22 5.12 -10.59 -16.16
C VAL A 22 4.10 -11.04 -17.17
N ARG A 23 4.45 -12.07 -17.93
CA ARG A 23 3.49 -12.80 -18.80
C ARG A 23 2.99 -14.01 -18.03
N GLU A 24 1.69 -14.18 -18.02
CA GLU A 24 1.05 -15.33 -17.36
C GLU A 24 -0.22 -15.76 -18.09
N SER A 25 -0.73 -16.96 -17.75
CA SER A 25 -1.99 -17.45 -18.28
C SER A 25 -3.18 -16.68 -17.69
N ALA A 26 -4.31 -16.68 -18.41
CA ALA A 26 -5.56 -16.10 -17.91
C ALA A 26 -5.97 -16.70 -16.56
N GLU A 27 -5.79 -18.00 -16.36
CA GLU A 27 -6.07 -18.67 -15.09
C GLU A 27 -5.13 -18.19 -13.97
N GLY A 28 -3.83 -18.06 -14.27
CA GLY A 28 -2.85 -17.51 -13.34
C GLY A 28 -3.23 -16.11 -12.89
N PHE A 29 -3.65 -15.26 -13.82
CA PHE A 29 -4.10 -13.90 -13.53
C PHE A 29 -5.39 -13.88 -12.70
N ARG A 30 -6.38 -14.75 -12.97
CA ARG A 30 -7.58 -14.87 -12.12
C ARG A 30 -7.23 -15.21 -10.67
N ARG A 31 -6.33 -16.18 -10.47
CA ARG A 31 -5.82 -16.50 -9.12
C ARG A 31 -5.12 -15.33 -8.48
N TYR A 32 -4.32 -14.60 -9.24
CA TYR A 32 -3.62 -13.40 -8.77
C TYR A 32 -4.60 -12.30 -8.33
N LEU A 33 -5.66 -12.04 -9.10
CA LEU A 33 -6.71 -11.08 -8.72
C LEU A 33 -7.36 -11.44 -7.39
N VAL A 34 -7.64 -12.72 -7.14
CA VAL A 34 -8.21 -13.18 -5.86
C VAL A 34 -7.23 -12.93 -4.71
N LEU A 35 -5.95 -13.29 -4.90
CA LEU A 35 -4.94 -13.23 -3.83
C LEU A 35 -4.55 -11.79 -3.48
N GLU A 36 -4.40 -10.93 -4.48
CA GLU A 36 -3.80 -9.60 -4.31
C GLU A 36 -4.80 -8.45 -4.51
N GLY A 37 -5.79 -8.65 -5.38
CA GLY A 37 -6.69 -7.58 -5.80
C GLY A 37 -8.00 -7.49 -5.03
N ALA A 38 -8.39 -8.47 -4.32
CA ALA A 38 -9.71 -8.76 -3.75
C ALA A 38 -10.61 -9.57 -4.72
N PRO A 39 -11.40 -10.52 -4.20
CA PRO A 39 -12.33 -11.31 -5.02
C PRO A 39 -13.34 -10.45 -5.77
N GLU A 40 -13.74 -9.32 -5.20
CA GLU A 40 -14.67 -8.38 -5.82
C GLU A 40 -14.11 -7.75 -7.10
N ALA A 41 -12.78 -7.58 -7.19
CA ALA A 41 -12.14 -7.10 -8.41
C ALA A 41 -12.27 -8.14 -9.55
N LEU A 42 -12.07 -9.42 -9.25
CA LEU A 42 -12.29 -10.51 -10.22
C LEU A 42 -13.73 -10.49 -10.72
N GLN A 43 -14.73 -10.49 -9.83
CA GLN A 43 -16.15 -10.49 -10.21
C GLN A 43 -16.52 -9.26 -11.04
N ARG A 44 -15.96 -8.10 -10.73
CA ARG A 44 -16.19 -6.88 -11.51
C ARG A 44 -15.64 -7.03 -12.92
N TYR A 45 -14.40 -7.46 -13.08
CA TYR A 45 -13.75 -7.58 -14.38
C TYR A 45 -14.38 -8.69 -15.24
N GLU A 46 -14.90 -9.75 -14.63
CA GLU A 46 -15.71 -10.78 -15.33
C GLU A 46 -16.99 -10.18 -15.89
N ARG A 47 -17.75 -9.42 -15.07
CA ARG A 47 -18.97 -8.76 -15.53
C ARG A 47 -18.73 -7.72 -16.63
N GLU A 48 -17.60 -7.03 -16.57
CA GLU A 48 -17.20 -6.03 -17.56
C GLU A 48 -16.57 -6.64 -18.82
N GLY A 49 -16.39 -7.98 -18.88
CA GLY A 49 -15.80 -8.68 -20.01
C GLY A 49 -14.34 -8.33 -20.26
N LEU A 50 -13.62 -7.88 -19.24
CA LEU A 50 -12.24 -7.41 -19.35
C LEU A 50 -11.19 -8.53 -19.17
N LEU A 51 -11.61 -9.70 -18.68
CA LEU A 51 -10.66 -10.80 -18.47
C LEU A 51 -10.31 -11.48 -19.78
N PRO A 52 -9.02 -11.73 -20.02
CA PRO A 52 -8.55 -12.39 -21.22
C PRO A 52 -8.93 -13.88 -21.25
N ALA A 53 -9.00 -14.45 -22.45
CA ALA A 53 -9.24 -15.88 -22.64
C ALA A 53 -7.94 -16.70 -22.51
N ASP A 54 -6.82 -16.19 -23.02
CA ASP A 54 -5.57 -16.95 -23.16
C ASP A 54 -4.48 -16.51 -22.18
N SER A 55 -3.64 -15.59 -22.60
CA SER A 55 -2.52 -15.06 -21.81
C SER A 55 -2.60 -13.56 -21.71
N ILE A 56 -1.97 -13.02 -20.67
CA ILE A 56 -1.87 -11.59 -20.44
C ILE A 56 -0.42 -11.17 -20.21
N VAL A 57 -0.16 -9.90 -20.43
CA VAL A 57 1.00 -9.20 -19.90
C VAL A 57 0.52 -8.24 -18.81
N ARG A 58 0.91 -8.45 -17.57
CA ARG A 58 0.77 -7.43 -16.52
C ARG A 58 2.10 -6.79 -16.21
N ARG A 59 2.09 -5.52 -15.89
CA ARG A 59 3.25 -4.87 -15.32
C ARG A 59 2.95 -4.41 -13.90
N TYR A 60 3.98 -4.42 -13.06
CA TYR A 60 3.84 -3.98 -11.68
C TYR A 60 4.88 -2.94 -11.31
N ALA A 61 4.47 -2.01 -10.45
CA ALA A 61 5.36 -1.05 -9.79
C ALA A 61 5.12 -1.08 -8.27
N LYS A 62 6.18 -0.87 -7.49
CA LYS A 62 6.11 -0.90 -6.02
C LYS A 62 6.55 0.42 -5.44
N TYR A 63 5.81 0.89 -4.45
CA TYR A 63 6.02 2.15 -3.76
C TYR A 63 6.05 1.89 -2.26
N ALA A 64 7.15 2.23 -1.63
CA ALA A 64 7.28 2.10 -0.18
C ALA A 64 7.67 3.44 0.43
N LYS A 65 7.09 3.76 1.59
CA LYS A 65 7.53 4.90 2.37
C LYS A 65 7.46 4.64 3.87
N THR A 66 8.28 5.38 4.59
CA THR A 66 8.29 5.40 6.05
C THR A 66 8.51 6.82 6.56
N VAL A 67 8.10 7.06 7.81
CA VAL A 67 8.38 8.28 8.55
C VAL A 67 9.48 7.96 9.56
N VAL A 68 10.57 8.71 9.49
CA VAL A 68 11.70 8.62 10.42
C VAL A 68 11.77 9.90 11.25
N GLU A 69 11.91 9.78 12.56
CA GLU A 69 12.05 10.90 13.47
C GLU A 69 13.53 11.11 13.85
N VAL A 70 14.02 12.32 13.67
CA VAL A 70 15.39 12.73 14.00
C VAL A 70 15.31 13.90 14.98
N GLY A 71 15.42 13.60 16.29
CA GLY A 71 15.23 14.62 17.32
C GLY A 71 13.84 15.27 17.31
N ARG A 72 13.68 16.38 18.00
CA ARG A 72 12.42 17.14 18.03
C ARG A 72 12.43 18.22 16.95
N GLY A 73 11.33 18.33 16.17
CA GLY A 73 11.22 19.31 15.11
C GLY A 73 9.95 19.18 14.28
N PRO A 74 9.89 19.81 13.10
CA PRO A 74 8.71 19.82 12.24
C PRO A 74 8.22 18.44 11.89
N ARG A 75 6.90 18.29 11.81
CA ARG A 75 6.23 17.03 11.41
C ARG A 75 6.06 16.96 9.89
N ALA A 76 6.30 15.78 9.31
CA ALA A 76 6.21 15.57 7.87
C ALA A 76 5.28 14.39 7.47
N TYR A 77 4.69 13.69 8.42
CA TYR A 77 3.93 12.46 8.17
C TYR A 77 2.78 12.61 7.17
N ARG A 78 2.16 13.80 7.07
CA ARG A 78 1.05 14.09 6.12
C ARG A 78 1.50 14.41 4.70
N ARG A 79 2.81 14.51 4.46
CA ARG A 79 3.31 14.92 3.15
C ARG A 79 2.98 13.88 2.09
N VAL A 80 2.30 14.33 1.04
CA VAL A 80 2.11 13.58 -0.20
C VAL A 80 3.40 13.73 -1.01
N ILE A 81 3.96 12.61 -1.46
CA ILE A 81 5.20 12.58 -2.26
C ILE A 81 4.95 12.27 -3.73
N GLY A 82 3.70 11.92 -4.08
CA GLY A 82 3.28 11.71 -5.47
C GLY A 82 3.50 10.29 -6.00
N HIS A 83 3.62 9.28 -5.14
CA HIS A 83 3.55 7.90 -5.60
C HIS A 83 2.17 7.62 -6.22
N PRO A 84 2.07 6.90 -7.35
CA PRO A 84 0.79 6.53 -7.96
C PRO A 84 -0.17 5.84 -7.00
N LEU A 85 0.29 4.96 -6.13
CA LEU A 85 -0.47 4.43 -5.01
C LEU A 85 0.26 4.80 -3.72
N GLU A 86 -0.43 5.53 -2.80
CA GLU A 86 0.25 6.13 -1.66
C GLU A 86 -0.59 6.15 -0.39
N PHE A 87 -0.01 5.70 0.72
CA PHE A 87 -0.61 5.86 2.05
C PHE A 87 -0.22 7.19 2.69
N ILE A 88 -1.21 7.92 3.23
CA ILE A 88 -1.03 9.17 3.96
C ILE A 88 -1.58 9.00 5.38
N PRO A 89 -0.73 8.97 6.42
CA PRO A 89 -1.22 8.98 7.79
C PRO A 89 -1.98 10.27 8.10
N LEU A 90 -3.12 10.15 8.79
CA LEU A 90 -3.95 11.31 9.17
C LEU A 90 -3.61 11.82 10.58
N ALA A 91 -2.82 11.06 11.34
CA ALA A 91 -2.21 11.45 12.60
C ALA A 91 -0.74 11.02 12.61
N ASP A 92 0.04 11.54 13.56
CA ASP A 92 1.45 11.15 13.72
C ASP A 92 1.57 9.70 14.16
N PRO A 93 2.17 8.81 13.34
CA PRO A 93 2.30 7.40 13.68
C PRO A 93 3.07 7.15 14.98
N GLY A 94 4.13 7.93 15.24
CA GLY A 94 4.95 7.82 16.45
C GLY A 94 4.25 8.20 17.75
N GLY A 95 3.15 8.95 17.65
CA GLY A 95 2.27 9.33 18.76
C GLY A 95 0.95 8.57 18.82
N ALA A 96 0.70 7.65 17.87
CA ALA A 96 -0.56 6.93 17.81
C ALA A 96 -0.75 6.02 19.03
N ARG A 97 -1.96 6.03 19.59
CA ARG A 97 -2.37 5.20 20.74
C ARG A 97 -3.62 4.41 20.38
N GLY A 98 -3.51 3.08 20.39
CA GLY A 98 -4.64 2.18 20.14
C GLY A 98 -5.19 2.20 18.71
N ARG A 99 -5.01 3.26 17.95
CA ARG A 99 -5.47 3.38 16.56
C ARG A 99 -4.66 4.37 15.73
N LEU A 100 -4.59 4.13 14.41
CA LEU A 100 -4.07 5.07 13.43
C LEU A 100 -4.97 5.11 12.21
N ARG A 101 -5.45 6.29 11.82
CA ARG A 101 -6.16 6.48 10.57
C ARG A 101 -5.18 6.80 9.45
N VAL A 102 -5.33 6.09 8.34
CA VAL A 102 -4.48 6.25 7.16
C VAL A 102 -5.37 6.40 5.93
N ARG A 103 -5.05 7.32 5.04
CA ARG A 103 -5.72 7.46 3.74
C ARG A 103 -4.87 6.80 2.66
N LEU A 104 -5.51 6.03 1.79
CA LEU A 104 -4.93 5.50 0.57
C LEU A 104 -5.34 6.38 -0.60
N LEU A 105 -4.37 6.82 -1.37
CA LEU A 105 -4.57 7.59 -2.60
C LEU A 105 -4.15 6.76 -3.80
N PHE A 106 -4.92 6.85 -4.89
CA PHE A 106 -4.51 6.42 -6.21
C PHE A 106 -4.51 7.61 -7.16
N GLN A 107 -3.36 7.89 -7.78
CA GLN A 107 -3.14 9.07 -8.64
C GLN A 107 -3.57 10.38 -7.98
N GLY A 108 -3.29 10.51 -6.67
CA GLY A 108 -3.63 11.69 -5.88
C GLY A 108 -5.08 11.77 -5.37
N SER A 109 -5.97 10.90 -5.83
CA SER A 109 -7.38 10.84 -5.40
C SER A 109 -7.63 9.75 -4.36
N PRO A 110 -8.56 9.92 -3.40
CA PRO A 110 -8.91 8.88 -2.46
C PRO A 110 -9.37 7.60 -3.14
N LEU A 111 -8.80 6.46 -2.75
CA LEU A 111 -9.16 5.15 -3.28
C LEU A 111 -10.13 4.46 -2.32
N ALA A 112 -11.41 4.43 -2.70
CA ALA A 112 -12.49 3.79 -1.96
C ALA A 112 -12.50 2.28 -2.11
N ASN A 113 -13.03 1.57 -1.10
CA ASN A 113 -13.29 0.12 -1.11
C ASN A 113 -12.05 -0.75 -1.40
N ALA A 114 -10.84 -0.18 -1.26
CA ALA A 114 -9.60 -0.91 -1.47
C ALA A 114 -9.29 -1.82 -0.28
N ARG A 115 -8.85 -3.03 -0.57
CA ARG A 115 -8.35 -3.97 0.44
C ARG A 115 -7.01 -3.47 0.98
N VAL A 116 -6.88 -3.48 2.30
CA VAL A 116 -5.68 -3.07 3.03
C VAL A 116 -5.29 -4.16 4.01
N HIS A 117 -4.06 -4.59 3.94
CA HIS A 117 -3.47 -5.50 4.90
C HIS A 117 -2.57 -4.74 5.87
N ALA A 118 -2.65 -5.06 7.16
CA ALA A 118 -1.78 -4.45 8.15
C ALA A 118 -1.39 -5.45 9.24
N GLY A 119 -0.25 -5.20 9.89
CA GLY A 119 0.20 -6.01 11.02
C GLY A 119 1.49 -5.46 11.60
N ALA A 120 1.77 -5.86 12.84
CA ALA A 120 3.06 -5.60 13.47
C ALA A 120 4.10 -6.59 12.96
N ALA A 121 5.34 -6.12 12.86
CA ALA A 121 6.47 -7.00 12.55
C ALA A 121 6.66 -8.04 13.66
N PRO A 122 7.03 -9.28 13.32
CA PRO A 122 7.32 -10.30 14.31
C PRO A 122 8.40 -9.83 15.29
N THR A 123 8.15 -10.01 16.58
CA THR A 123 9.15 -9.77 17.63
C THR A 123 9.68 -11.12 18.09
N PRO A 124 11.00 -11.35 18.16
CA PRO A 124 11.56 -12.60 18.64
C PRO A 124 11.02 -12.95 20.03
N GLY A 125 10.49 -14.17 20.18
CA GLY A 125 9.91 -14.68 21.44
C GLY A 125 8.50 -14.18 21.80
N ALA A 126 7.89 -13.31 21.01
CA ALA A 126 6.49 -12.89 21.19
C ALA A 126 5.54 -13.72 20.32
N ALA A 127 4.28 -13.83 20.76
CA ALA A 127 3.23 -14.38 19.91
C ALA A 127 3.10 -13.57 18.62
N ALA A 128 2.76 -14.25 17.51
CA ALA A 128 2.55 -13.58 16.23
C ALA A 128 1.42 -12.54 16.37
N ALA A 129 1.70 -11.31 15.96
CA ALA A 129 0.68 -10.27 15.91
C ALA A 129 -0.38 -10.64 14.86
N PRO A 130 -1.67 -10.37 15.13
CA PRO A 130 -2.74 -10.64 14.17
C PRO A 130 -2.50 -9.89 12.87
N HIS A 131 -2.72 -10.60 11.76
CA HIS A 131 -2.80 -9.99 10.44
C HIS A 131 -4.19 -9.39 10.26
N LEU A 132 -4.25 -8.11 9.95
CA LEU A 132 -5.48 -7.37 9.71
C LEU A 132 -5.78 -7.29 8.23
N GLU A 133 -7.01 -7.61 7.85
CA GLU A 133 -7.56 -7.34 6.55
C GLU A 133 -8.72 -6.35 6.69
N LEU A 134 -8.59 -5.20 6.06
CA LEU A 134 -9.48 -4.05 6.20
C LEU A 134 -9.84 -3.52 4.81
N LYS A 135 -10.86 -2.65 4.74
CA LYS A 135 -11.21 -1.91 3.52
C LYS A 135 -11.21 -0.41 3.78
N THR A 136 -10.80 0.36 2.78
CA THR A 136 -10.93 1.82 2.82
C THR A 136 -12.40 2.23 2.68
N SER A 137 -12.78 3.30 3.37
CA SER A 137 -14.08 3.97 3.21
C SER A 137 -14.17 4.70 1.86
N GLU A 138 -15.33 5.32 1.56
CA GLU A 138 -15.54 6.19 0.40
C GLU A 138 -14.51 7.35 0.33
N ALA A 139 -14.03 7.84 1.48
CA ALA A 139 -12.98 8.85 1.56
C ALA A 139 -11.55 8.27 1.45
N GLY A 140 -11.42 6.99 1.09
CA GLY A 140 -10.14 6.29 0.99
C GLY A 140 -9.46 6.03 2.34
N VAL A 141 -10.18 6.13 3.46
CA VAL A 141 -9.61 6.04 4.81
C VAL A 141 -9.81 4.66 5.40
N VAL A 142 -8.76 4.11 5.97
CA VAL A 142 -8.79 2.92 6.81
C VAL A 142 -8.40 3.29 8.25
N ASP A 143 -9.03 2.63 9.21
CA ASP A 143 -8.78 2.78 10.63
C ASP A 143 -8.07 1.53 11.14
N LEU A 144 -6.79 1.68 11.52
CA LEU A 144 -5.93 0.59 11.94
C LEU A 144 -6.00 0.45 13.46
N PRO A 145 -6.53 -0.64 14.02
CA PRO A 145 -6.41 -0.92 15.44
C PRO A 145 -4.96 -1.35 15.74
N LEU A 146 -4.28 -0.56 16.55
CA LEU A 146 -2.89 -0.79 16.95
C LEU A 146 -2.88 -1.53 18.30
N GLY A 147 -2.64 -2.82 18.28
CA GLY A 147 -2.66 -3.65 19.50
C GLY A 147 -1.34 -3.75 20.23
N ALA A 148 -0.22 -3.40 19.61
CA ALA A 148 1.11 -3.55 20.18
C ALA A 148 2.06 -2.43 19.74
N ALA A 149 3.02 -2.10 20.61
CA ALA A 149 4.18 -1.29 20.24
C ALA A 149 5.08 -2.06 19.26
N GLY A 150 5.90 -1.34 18.53
CA GLY A 150 6.82 -1.93 17.57
C GLY A 150 6.67 -1.43 16.15
N LEU A 151 7.27 -2.13 15.22
CA LEU A 151 7.23 -1.78 13.80
C LEU A 151 5.96 -2.35 13.15
N TRP A 152 5.21 -1.50 12.48
CA TRP A 152 4.00 -1.84 11.75
C TRP A 152 4.18 -1.68 10.26
N ASN A 153 3.51 -2.54 9.50
CA ASN A 153 3.45 -2.52 8.05
C ASN A 153 1.98 -2.42 7.61
N VAL A 154 1.70 -1.53 6.69
CA VAL A 154 0.41 -1.39 6.00
C VAL A 154 0.65 -1.49 4.52
N ARG A 155 -0.11 -2.34 3.82
CA ARG A 155 0.06 -2.56 2.39
C ARG A 155 -1.28 -2.63 1.66
N ALA A 156 -1.28 -2.22 0.41
CA ALA A 156 -2.39 -2.39 -0.51
C ALA A 156 -1.87 -2.70 -1.91
N THR A 157 -2.66 -3.43 -2.67
CA THR A 157 -2.46 -3.67 -4.10
C THR A 157 -3.67 -3.11 -4.84
N HIS A 158 -3.40 -2.36 -5.92
CA HIS A 158 -4.44 -1.86 -6.81
C HIS A 158 -4.16 -2.32 -8.23
N ILE A 159 -5.13 -3.01 -8.84
CA ILE A 159 -4.98 -3.67 -10.13
C ILE A 159 -6.03 -3.06 -11.06
N VAL A 160 -5.58 -2.52 -12.18
CA VAL A 160 -6.44 -1.86 -13.17
C VAL A 160 -6.02 -2.24 -14.59
N PRO A 161 -6.93 -2.21 -15.57
CA PRO A 161 -6.53 -2.28 -16.98
C PRO A 161 -5.51 -1.19 -17.29
N SER A 162 -4.50 -1.54 -18.07
CA SER A 162 -3.51 -0.57 -18.54
C SER A 162 -4.13 0.43 -19.53
N ALA A 163 -3.51 1.58 -19.68
CA ALA A 163 -3.87 2.51 -20.74
C ALA A 163 -3.67 1.85 -22.13
N PRO A 164 -4.50 2.17 -23.14
CA PRO A 164 -4.40 1.57 -24.47
C PRO A 164 -3.02 1.70 -25.16
N THR A 165 -2.25 2.71 -24.74
CA THR A 165 -0.89 2.95 -25.27
C THR A 165 0.20 2.22 -24.48
N ALA A 166 -0.16 1.46 -23.45
CA ALA A 166 0.79 0.73 -22.63
C ALA A 166 1.27 -0.55 -23.33
N ASP A 167 2.44 -1.02 -22.90
CA ASP A 167 3.05 -2.28 -23.34
C ASP A 167 2.62 -3.50 -22.50
N ALA A 168 1.50 -3.35 -21.79
CA ALA A 168 0.91 -4.37 -20.92
C ALA A 168 -0.61 -4.24 -20.92
N ASP A 169 -1.30 -5.34 -20.59
CA ASP A 169 -2.76 -5.39 -20.50
C ASP A 169 -3.25 -4.87 -19.13
N TRP A 170 -2.44 -5.05 -18.08
CA TRP A 170 -2.80 -4.73 -16.71
C TRP A 170 -1.68 -4.02 -15.96
N ASP A 171 -2.07 -2.98 -15.22
CA ASP A 171 -1.22 -2.23 -14.29
C ASP A 171 -1.49 -2.69 -12.85
N VAL A 172 -0.42 -3.09 -12.17
CA VAL A 172 -0.46 -3.47 -10.76
C VAL A 172 0.38 -2.51 -9.93
N HIS A 173 -0.27 -1.81 -9.03
CA HIS A 173 0.37 -0.87 -8.11
C HIS A 173 0.41 -1.46 -6.71
N TRP A 174 1.60 -1.50 -6.11
CA TRP A 174 1.79 -1.94 -4.73
C TRP A 174 2.22 -0.77 -3.87
N ALA A 175 1.50 -0.50 -2.79
CA ALA A 175 1.91 0.49 -1.80
C ALA A 175 2.21 -0.18 -0.47
N THR A 176 3.27 0.30 0.17
CA THR A 176 3.65 -0.09 1.53
C THR A 176 3.98 1.14 2.36
N PHE A 177 3.41 1.22 3.54
CA PHE A 177 3.76 2.22 4.55
C PHE A 177 4.23 1.53 5.83
N VAL A 178 5.44 1.85 6.27
CA VAL A 178 6.05 1.30 7.48
C VAL A 178 6.19 2.40 8.52
N PHE A 179 5.85 2.12 9.77
CA PHE A 179 5.95 3.08 10.86
C PHE A 179 6.15 2.38 12.20
N SER A 180 6.67 3.12 13.19
CA SER A 180 6.83 2.63 14.57
C SER A 180 5.72 3.17 15.46
N VAL A 181 5.19 2.30 16.32
CA VAL A 181 4.26 2.62 17.43
C VAL A 181 5.04 2.48 18.74
N ARG A 182 4.91 3.47 19.64
CA ARG A 182 5.58 3.52 20.96
C ARG A 182 4.65 3.18 22.09
#